data_1c94484fa34a29d72cf74e97c48b7baa
#
_entry.id   1c94484fa34a29d72cf74e97c48b7baa
#
_cell.length_a   1.000
_cell.length_b   1.000
_cell.length_c   1.000
_cell.angle_alpha   90.00
_cell.angle_beta   90.00
_cell.angle_gamma   90.00
#
_symmetry.space_group_name_H-M   'P 1'
#
loop_
_entity.id
_entity.type
_entity.pdbx_description
1 polymer ?
#
loop_
_entity_poly.entity_id
_entity_poly.type
_entity_poly.pdbx_seq_one_letter_code
_entity_poly.pdbx_strand_id
1 'polypeptide(L)'
;MNKLKMSKFLISILLLGIVMISLMLSPLSPWIVSVTGDFLSSVDRVVAIPFNYLAKEKKKVTHLIETYQENETLKGTIYNLEEKANISDSLKLENEQLRSLLELRNNDQSAVKIAAEVISRSPSTWKNELTLDKGQSSNVTTSMLAISNGGLIGAVTSVSDSSSVVSLLTNEKNDSSIAIKIQTKTGFAYGIIVGFDTEKSAFIVSQLNTADGIEEGATVTTSGLGSYNAENVLVGQVLSISAGKDQLNKEVLVKPAADLSDIQAVLLVRN
;
A
#
# COMPACT_ATOMS: atom_id res chain seq x y z
N MET A 1 -37.51 16.82 47.75
CA MET A 1 -37.86 18.25 47.88
C MET A 1 -38.62 18.65 46.62
N ASN A 2 -39.80 18.96 46.44
CA ASN A 2 -40.99 19.29 47.18
C ASN A 2 -42.23 19.14 46.27
N LYS A 3 -42.81 17.94 46.13
CA LYS A 3 -44.13 17.78 45.47
C LYS A 3 -45.19 18.64 46.13
N LEU A 4 -45.10 18.88 47.44
CA LEU A 4 -46.01 19.74 48.22
C LEU A 4 -45.89 21.25 47.88
N LYS A 5 -44.71 21.77 47.50
CA LYS A 5 -44.58 23.18 47.12
C LYS A 5 -45.12 23.46 45.72
N MET A 6 -44.95 22.49 44.79
CA MET A 6 -45.47 22.60 43.43
C MET A 6 -47.01 22.50 43.38
N SER A 7 -47.60 21.65 44.22
CA SER A 7 -49.05 21.55 44.36
C SER A 7 -49.66 22.85 44.90
N LYS A 8 -49.07 23.46 45.92
CA LYS A 8 -49.53 24.73 46.48
C LYS A 8 -49.38 25.90 45.49
N PHE A 9 -48.35 25.87 44.65
CA PHE A 9 -48.15 26.86 43.59
C PHE A 9 -49.20 26.72 42.48
N LEU A 10 -49.49 25.51 42.04
CA LEU A 10 -50.55 25.22 41.06
C LEU A 10 -51.95 25.58 41.58
N ILE A 11 -52.26 25.30 42.87
CA ILE A 11 -53.51 25.70 43.51
C ILE A 11 -53.62 27.21 43.57
N SER A 12 -52.54 27.95 43.89
CA SER A 12 -52.53 29.39 43.92
C SER A 12 -52.81 30.02 42.55
N ILE A 13 -52.24 29.46 41.47
CA ILE A 13 -52.49 29.92 40.08
C ILE A 13 -53.93 29.63 39.68
N LEU A 14 -54.48 28.47 40.04
CA LEU A 14 -55.87 28.11 39.75
C LEU A 14 -56.81 29.04 40.47
N LEU A 15 -56.56 29.36 41.75
CA LEU A 15 -57.34 30.29 42.55
C LEU A 15 -57.31 31.70 41.99
N LEU A 16 -56.15 32.18 41.55
CA LEU A 16 -55.98 33.48 40.88
C LEU A 16 -56.78 33.53 39.57
N GLY A 17 -56.79 32.45 38.78
CA GLY A 17 -57.56 32.32 37.55
C GLY A 17 -59.08 32.37 37.82
N ILE A 18 -59.56 31.71 38.87
CA ILE A 18 -60.99 31.73 39.25
C ILE A 18 -61.39 33.16 39.72
N VAL A 19 -60.56 33.83 40.48
CA VAL A 19 -60.79 35.22 40.92
C VAL A 19 -60.85 36.17 39.74
N MET A 20 -59.95 36.04 38.75
CA MET A 20 -59.97 36.82 37.53
C MET A 20 -61.23 36.58 36.69
N ILE A 21 -61.66 35.34 36.56
CA ILE A 21 -62.88 34.98 35.81
C ILE A 21 -64.10 35.53 36.56
N SER A 22 -64.15 35.47 37.90
CA SER A 22 -65.22 36.02 38.72
C SER A 22 -65.31 37.53 38.66
N LEU A 23 -64.17 38.24 38.56
CA LEU A 23 -64.10 39.69 38.31
C LEU A 23 -64.61 40.09 36.91
N MET A 24 -64.38 39.24 35.91
CA MET A 24 -64.92 39.50 34.54
C MET A 24 -66.42 39.31 34.41
N LEU A 25 -66.96 38.44 35.22
CA LEU A 25 -68.43 38.18 35.25
C LEU A 25 -69.24 39.18 36.18
N SER A 26 -68.57 40.12 36.82
CA SER A 26 -69.12 41.12 37.66
C SER A 26 -69.68 42.29 36.83
N PRO A 27 -70.85 42.92 37.28
CA PRO A 27 -71.43 44.06 36.55
C PRO A 27 -70.61 45.34 36.58
N LEU A 28 -69.37 45.34 37.17
CA LEU A 28 -68.39 46.40 37.16
C LEU A 28 -67.42 46.27 35.95
N SER A 29 -67.71 45.43 35.00
CA SER A 29 -66.82 45.08 33.88
C SER A 29 -66.46 46.20 32.89
N PRO A 30 -67.20 47.26 32.64
CA PRO A 30 -66.81 48.28 31.65
C PRO A 30 -65.60 49.08 32.02
N TRP A 31 -65.27 49.25 33.29
CA TRP A 31 -64.12 49.99 33.76
C TRP A 31 -62.82 49.15 33.78
N ILE A 32 -62.93 47.84 33.98
CA ILE A 32 -61.80 46.90 34.02
C ILE A 32 -61.33 46.58 32.60
N VAL A 33 -62.17 46.57 31.60
CA VAL A 33 -61.80 46.27 30.21
C VAL A 33 -60.92 47.34 29.58
N SER A 34 -61.01 48.60 30.00
CA SER A 34 -60.13 49.68 29.49
C SER A 34 -58.71 49.63 30.05
N VAL A 35 -58.49 49.07 31.23
CA VAL A 35 -57.18 48.94 31.87
C VAL A 35 -56.46 47.62 31.44
N THR A 36 -57.21 46.59 31.05
CA THR A 36 -56.65 45.27 30.64
C THR A 36 -56.14 45.24 29.19
N GLY A 37 -56.58 46.14 28.29
CA GLY A 37 -56.16 46.25 26.91
C GLY A 37 -54.64 46.51 26.79
N ASP A 38 -54.11 47.42 27.56
CA ASP A 38 -52.67 47.74 27.56
C ASP A 38 -51.79 46.71 28.30
N PHE A 39 -52.37 45.97 29.22
CA PHE A 39 -51.65 44.94 29.97
C PHE A 39 -51.48 43.67 29.17
N LEU A 40 -52.47 43.24 28.38
CA LEU A 40 -52.40 42.09 27.51
C LEU A 40 -51.38 42.26 26.38
N SER A 41 -51.23 43.46 25.81
CA SER A 41 -50.22 43.73 24.78
C SER A 41 -48.77 43.72 25.33
N SER A 42 -48.61 43.98 26.63
CA SER A 42 -47.29 43.93 27.30
C SER A 42 -46.91 42.48 27.72
N VAL A 43 -47.90 41.64 28.05
CA VAL A 43 -47.68 40.23 28.40
C VAL A 43 -47.28 39.40 27.17
N ASP A 44 -47.86 39.66 25.99
CA ASP A 44 -47.46 39.01 24.74
C ASP A 44 -46.01 39.28 24.38
N ARG A 45 -45.50 40.44 24.66
CA ARG A 45 -44.09 40.82 24.41
C ARG A 45 -43.12 40.10 25.36
N VAL A 46 -43.51 39.88 26.60
CA VAL A 46 -42.65 39.26 27.63
C VAL A 46 -42.63 37.74 27.50
N VAL A 47 -43.73 37.11 27.06
CA VAL A 47 -43.82 35.66 26.87
C VAL A 47 -43.18 35.20 25.57
N ALA A 48 -43.17 36.05 24.56
CA ALA A 48 -42.56 35.70 23.24
C ALA A 48 -41.01 35.74 23.24
N ILE A 49 -40.38 36.50 24.13
CA ILE A 49 -38.91 36.63 24.17
C ILE A 49 -38.19 35.30 24.48
N PRO A 50 -38.57 34.49 25.47
CA PRO A 50 -37.86 33.27 25.78
C PRO A 50 -38.05 32.19 24.70
N PHE A 51 -39.17 32.14 23.99
CA PHE A 51 -39.41 31.18 22.91
C PHE A 51 -38.56 31.44 21.66
N ASN A 52 -38.36 32.69 21.30
CA ASN A 52 -37.51 33.06 20.16
C ASN A 52 -36.02 32.84 20.47
N TYR A 53 -35.62 32.96 21.72
CA TYR A 53 -34.23 32.70 22.14
C TYR A 53 -33.96 31.18 22.10
N LEU A 54 -34.84 30.36 22.61
CA LEU A 54 -34.74 28.89 22.58
C LEU A 54 -34.78 28.34 21.17
N ALA A 55 -35.56 28.93 20.26
CA ALA A 55 -35.62 28.53 18.86
C ALA A 55 -34.34 28.86 18.08
N LYS A 56 -33.67 29.99 18.40
CA LYS A 56 -32.39 30.36 17.82
C LYS A 56 -31.24 29.45 18.30
N GLU A 57 -31.19 29.13 19.59
CA GLU A 57 -30.17 28.23 20.14
C GLU A 57 -30.38 26.79 19.63
N LYS A 58 -31.62 26.33 19.52
CA LYS A 58 -31.93 25.01 18.95
C LYS A 58 -31.44 24.88 17.50
N LYS A 59 -31.61 25.91 16.67
CA LYS A 59 -31.09 25.94 15.29
C LYS A 59 -29.57 25.88 15.24
N LYS A 60 -28.86 26.57 16.14
CA LYS A 60 -27.39 26.53 16.20
C LYS A 60 -26.89 25.14 16.59
N VAL A 61 -27.51 24.49 17.56
CA VAL A 61 -27.15 23.12 17.99
C VAL A 61 -27.41 22.12 16.88
N THR A 62 -28.55 22.22 16.20
CA THR A 62 -28.88 21.34 15.06
C THR A 62 -27.86 21.50 13.94
N HIS A 63 -27.51 22.74 13.59
CA HIS A 63 -26.50 23.03 12.56
C HIS A 63 -25.10 22.50 12.95
N LEU A 64 -24.74 22.55 14.23
CA LEU A 64 -23.47 21.99 14.73
C LEU A 64 -23.46 20.46 14.60
N ILE A 65 -24.55 19.79 14.93
CA ILE A 65 -24.68 18.34 14.80
C ILE A 65 -24.63 17.92 13.30
N GLU A 66 -25.35 18.62 12.44
CA GLU A 66 -25.34 18.40 11.00
C GLU A 66 -23.93 18.59 10.42
N THR A 67 -23.23 19.67 10.79
CA THR A 67 -21.83 19.91 10.37
C THR A 67 -20.87 18.85 10.89
N TYR A 68 -21.07 18.37 12.10
CA TYR A 68 -20.26 17.29 12.65
C TYR A 68 -20.47 15.98 11.89
N GLN A 69 -21.73 15.62 11.61
CA GLN A 69 -22.09 14.43 10.84
C GLN A 69 -21.55 14.52 9.39
N GLU A 70 -21.65 15.70 8.77
CA GLU A 70 -21.08 15.94 7.44
C GLU A 70 -19.55 15.80 7.46
N ASN A 71 -18.89 16.30 8.49
CA ASN A 71 -17.44 16.17 8.65
C ASN A 71 -17.00 14.70 8.80
N GLU A 72 -17.71 13.91 9.60
CA GLU A 72 -17.45 12.48 9.74
C GLU A 72 -17.70 11.71 8.43
N THR A 73 -18.75 12.06 7.71
CA THR A 73 -19.04 11.48 6.40
C THR A 73 -17.97 11.83 5.37
N LEU A 74 -17.52 13.09 5.35
CA LEU A 74 -16.44 13.57 4.49
C LEU A 74 -15.12 12.86 4.80
N LYS A 75 -14.77 12.71 6.07
CA LYS A 75 -13.57 11.95 6.48
C LYS A 75 -13.65 10.49 6.00
N GLY A 76 -14.78 9.81 6.21
CA GLY A 76 -15.00 8.46 5.72
C GLY A 76 -14.86 8.37 4.20
N THR A 77 -15.36 9.36 3.47
CA THR A 77 -15.21 9.44 2.01
C THR A 77 -13.76 9.64 1.58
N ILE A 78 -13.01 10.49 2.29
CA ILE A 78 -11.57 10.71 2.04
C ILE A 78 -10.80 9.42 2.24
N TYR A 79 -10.98 8.70 3.34
CA TYR A 79 -10.32 7.41 3.55
C TYR A 79 -10.63 6.39 2.46
N ASN A 80 -11.90 6.29 2.04
CA ASN A 80 -12.28 5.39 0.95
C ASN A 80 -11.67 5.80 -0.40
N LEU A 81 -11.51 7.10 -0.67
CA LEU A 81 -10.87 7.59 -1.88
C LEU A 81 -9.35 7.35 -1.85
N GLU A 82 -8.70 7.55 -0.72
CA GLU A 82 -7.28 7.25 -0.53
C GLU A 82 -6.99 5.75 -0.69
N GLU A 83 -7.84 4.88 -0.11
CA GLU A 83 -7.73 3.43 -0.30
C GLU A 83 -7.87 3.04 -1.77
N LYS A 84 -8.87 3.56 -2.47
CA LYS A 84 -9.07 3.32 -3.90
C LYS A 84 -7.92 3.85 -4.74
N ALA A 85 -7.35 5.00 -4.41
CA ALA A 85 -6.19 5.56 -5.09
C ALA A 85 -4.99 4.63 -4.92
N ASN A 86 -4.70 4.17 -3.71
CA ASN A 86 -3.61 3.24 -3.43
C ASN A 86 -3.77 1.90 -4.17
N ILE A 87 -4.98 1.35 -4.22
CA ILE A 87 -5.29 0.13 -4.99
C ILE A 87 -5.08 0.39 -6.49
N SER A 88 -5.53 1.53 -7.00
CA SER A 88 -5.36 1.89 -8.42
C SER A 88 -3.89 2.01 -8.81
N ASP A 89 -3.07 2.65 -7.97
CA ASP A 89 -1.64 2.80 -8.21
C ASP A 89 -0.91 1.44 -8.15
N SER A 90 -1.29 0.59 -7.21
CA SER A 90 -0.76 -0.78 -7.13
C SER A 90 -1.11 -1.60 -8.38
N LEU A 91 -2.37 -1.58 -8.82
CA LEU A 91 -2.80 -2.30 -10.03
C LEU A 91 -2.12 -1.76 -11.30
N LYS A 92 -1.86 -0.46 -11.38
CA LYS A 92 -1.15 0.14 -12.49
C LYS A 92 0.30 -0.36 -12.56
N LEU A 93 0.99 -0.37 -11.42
CA LEU A 93 2.36 -0.86 -11.32
C LEU A 93 2.45 -2.35 -11.70
N GLU A 94 1.53 -3.17 -11.17
CA GLU A 94 1.42 -4.59 -11.51
C GLU A 94 1.17 -4.80 -13.01
N ASN A 95 0.29 -4.01 -13.62
CA ASN A 95 0.01 -4.09 -15.05
C ASN A 95 1.25 -3.74 -15.90
N GLU A 96 2.03 -2.74 -15.49
CA GLU A 96 3.29 -2.39 -16.15
C GLU A 96 4.32 -3.53 -16.04
N GLN A 97 4.45 -4.16 -14.87
CA GLN A 97 5.31 -5.32 -14.68
C GLN A 97 4.85 -6.51 -15.52
N LEU A 98 3.56 -6.84 -15.53
CA LEU A 98 3.01 -7.92 -16.36
C LEU A 98 3.24 -7.68 -17.85
N ARG A 99 3.12 -6.46 -18.33
CA ARG A 99 3.41 -6.10 -19.73
C ARG A 99 4.89 -6.32 -20.07
N SER A 100 5.80 -5.89 -19.20
CA SER A 100 7.23 -6.11 -19.41
C SER A 100 7.58 -7.61 -19.44
N LEU A 101 6.95 -8.42 -18.60
CA LEU A 101 7.13 -9.87 -18.62
C LEU A 101 6.57 -10.51 -19.91
N LEU A 102 5.46 -10.02 -20.43
CA LEU A 102 4.89 -10.47 -21.71
C LEU A 102 5.77 -10.12 -22.91
N GLU A 103 6.39 -8.94 -22.91
CA GLU A 103 7.34 -8.53 -23.95
C GLU A 103 8.58 -9.44 -23.92
N LEU A 104 9.12 -9.74 -22.74
CA LEU A 104 10.21 -10.71 -22.58
C LEU A 104 9.81 -12.11 -23.09
N ARG A 105 8.58 -12.55 -22.84
CA ARG A 105 8.05 -13.82 -23.33
C ARG A 105 8.00 -13.91 -24.85
N ASN A 106 7.73 -12.81 -25.53
CA ASN A 106 7.57 -12.79 -27.00
C ASN A 106 8.90 -12.78 -27.76
N ASN A 107 10.01 -12.44 -27.08
CA ASN A 107 11.30 -12.27 -27.74
C ASN A 107 12.12 -13.56 -27.92
N ASP A 108 11.76 -14.65 -27.25
CA ASP A 108 12.48 -15.93 -27.35
C ASP A 108 11.50 -17.12 -27.38
N GLN A 109 11.41 -17.79 -28.52
CA GLN A 109 10.44 -18.89 -28.74
C GLN A 109 10.92 -20.27 -28.24
N SER A 110 12.19 -20.42 -27.87
CA SER A 110 12.75 -21.72 -27.44
C SER A 110 12.74 -21.94 -25.92
N ALA A 111 12.61 -20.91 -25.12
CA ALA A 111 12.62 -20.99 -23.66
C ALA A 111 11.23 -21.23 -23.06
N VAL A 112 11.13 -22.12 -22.07
CA VAL A 112 9.95 -22.25 -21.23
C VAL A 112 9.87 -21.02 -20.32
N LYS A 113 8.77 -20.28 -20.43
CA LYS A 113 8.54 -19.04 -19.66
C LYS A 113 7.21 -19.12 -18.92
N ILE A 114 7.23 -18.99 -17.60
CA ILE A 114 6.06 -19.07 -16.73
C ILE A 114 5.97 -17.76 -15.94
N ALA A 115 4.92 -16.98 -16.16
CA ALA A 115 4.62 -15.82 -15.36
C ALA A 115 3.97 -16.24 -14.04
N ALA A 116 4.43 -15.68 -12.92
CA ALA A 116 3.95 -15.96 -11.58
C ALA A 116 3.86 -14.67 -10.75
N GLU A 117 2.92 -14.64 -9.81
CA GLU A 117 2.76 -13.56 -8.86
C GLU A 117 3.45 -13.88 -7.54
N VAL A 118 3.95 -12.85 -6.88
CA VAL A 118 4.52 -12.97 -5.54
C VAL A 118 3.40 -12.95 -4.52
N ILE A 119 3.11 -14.10 -3.91
CA ILE A 119 2.05 -14.24 -2.90
C ILE A 119 2.55 -13.99 -1.47
N SER A 120 3.87 -14.09 -1.24
CA SER A 120 4.45 -13.82 0.06
C SER A 120 5.91 -13.40 -0.06
N ARG A 121 6.29 -12.42 0.75
CA ARG A 121 7.66 -11.98 0.99
C ARG A 121 7.82 -11.74 2.48
N SER A 122 8.61 -12.55 3.15
CA SER A 122 8.78 -12.43 4.60
C SER A 122 9.56 -11.17 4.96
N PRO A 123 9.08 -10.31 5.89
CA PRO A 123 9.83 -9.13 6.32
C PRO A 123 11.19 -9.46 6.94
N SER A 124 11.32 -10.58 7.64
CA SER A 124 12.58 -11.04 8.25
C SER A 124 13.56 -11.58 7.22
N THR A 125 13.06 -12.04 6.06
CA THR A 125 13.85 -12.55 4.94
C THR A 125 13.66 -11.72 3.68
N TRP A 126 13.31 -10.44 3.83
CA TRP A 126 12.93 -9.55 2.73
C TRP A 126 13.88 -9.56 1.54
N LYS A 127 15.17 -9.72 1.81
CA LYS A 127 16.22 -9.80 0.78
C LYS A 127 16.51 -11.22 0.30
N ASN A 128 15.84 -12.24 0.87
CA ASN A 128 16.29 -13.61 0.73
C ASN A 128 15.36 -14.47 -0.11
N GLU A 129 14.02 -14.42 0.09
CA GLU A 129 13.10 -15.37 -0.52
C GLU A 129 11.77 -14.74 -0.91
N LEU A 130 11.20 -15.21 -2.02
CA LEU A 130 9.86 -14.91 -2.49
C LEU A 130 9.08 -16.22 -2.66
N THR A 131 7.83 -16.23 -2.25
CA THR A 131 6.89 -17.32 -2.56
C THR A 131 6.00 -16.90 -3.73
N LEU A 132 5.90 -17.76 -4.73
CA LEU A 132 5.13 -17.55 -5.96
C LEU A 132 3.87 -18.42 -5.99
N ASP A 133 2.85 -17.97 -6.70
CA ASP A 133 1.54 -18.64 -6.91
C ASP A 133 1.59 -19.79 -7.93
N LYS A 134 2.75 -20.14 -8.49
CA LYS A 134 2.95 -21.22 -9.45
C LYS A 134 3.88 -22.28 -8.88
N GLY A 135 3.52 -23.53 -9.10
CA GLY A 135 4.26 -24.71 -8.64
C GLY A 135 4.37 -25.79 -9.71
N GLN A 136 4.53 -27.02 -9.27
CA GLN A 136 4.69 -28.18 -10.15
C GLN A 136 3.53 -28.35 -11.14
N SER A 137 2.29 -28.08 -10.72
CA SER A 137 1.11 -28.10 -11.58
C SER A 137 1.20 -27.14 -12.79
N SER A 138 2.04 -26.11 -12.67
CA SER A 138 2.34 -25.14 -13.75
C SER A 138 3.69 -25.40 -14.43
N ASN A 139 4.27 -26.60 -14.27
CA ASN A 139 5.58 -27.01 -14.82
C ASN A 139 6.77 -26.19 -14.28
N VAL A 140 6.67 -25.62 -13.07
CA VAL A 140 7.80 -24.99 -12.40
C VAL A 140 8.76 -26.08 -11.91
N THR A 141 10.06 -25.83 -12.06
CA THR A 141 11.14 -26.71 -11.60
C THR A 141 12.24 -25.90 -10.90
N THR A 142 13.03 -26.58 -10.06
CA THR A 142 14.14 -25.96 -9.33
C THR A 142 15.31 -25.51 -10.21
N SER A 143 15.31 -25.86 -11.52
CA SER A 143 16.31 -25.39 -12.48
C SER A 143 15.95 -24.06 -13.16
N MET A 144 14.83 -23.44 -12.79
CA MET A 144 14.38 -22.17 -13.37
C MET A 144 15.02 -20.97 -12.72
N LEU A 145 15.41 -20.01 -13.57
CA LEU A 145 15.80 -18.67 -13.13
C LEU A 145 14.59 -17.74 -13.02
N ALA A 146 14.65 -16.82 -12.09
CA ALA A 146 13.61 -15.83 -11.84
C ALA A 146 14.06 -14.46 -12.36
N ILE A 147 13.22 -13.84 -13.21
CA ILE A 147 13.43 -12.52 -13.80
C ILE A 147 12.31 -11.59 -13.33
N SER A 148 12.65 -10.38 -12.98
CA SER A 148 11.69 -9.29 -12.73
C SER A 148 12.33 -7.96 -13.08
N ASN A 149 11.52 -6.95 -13.39
CA ASN A 149 11.98 -5.59 -13.66
C ASN A 149 13.16 -5.53 -14.69
N GLY A 150 13.10 -6.39 -15.70
CA GLY A 150 14.09 -6.43 -16.78
C GLY A 150 15.42 -7.15 -16.48
N GLY A 151 15.58 -7.76 -15.30
CA GLY A 151 16.83 -8.44 -14.95
C GLY A 151 16.64 -9.68 -14.07
N LEU A 152 17.74 -10.44 -13.95
CA LEU A 152 17.80 -11.60 -13.07
C LEU A 152 17.69 -11.19 -11.61
N ILE A 153 16.77 -11.84 -10.87
CA ILE A 153 16.56 -11.60 -9.44
C ILE A 153 16.98 -12.78 -8.55
N GLY A 154 16.92 -14.01 -9.08
CA GLY A 154 17.20 -15.21 -8.30
C GLY A 154 16.95 -16.49 -9.05
N ALA A 155 16.81 -17.58 -8.30
CA ALA A 155 16.53 -18.92 -8.83
C ALA A 155 15.51 -19.66 -7.95
N VAL A 156 14.74 -20.56 -8.56
CA VAL A 156 13.79 -21.44 -7.84
C VAL A 156 14.57 -22.46 -7.02
N THR A 157 14.37 -22.47 -5.72
CA THR A 157 15.03 -23.39 -4.77
C THR A 157 14.11 -24.49 -4.28
N SER A 158 12.81 -24.25 -4.23
CA SER A 158 11.82 -25.23 -3.77
C SER A 158 10.54 -25.13 -4.58
N VAL A 159 9.90 -26.25 -4.85
CA VAL A 159 8.66 -26.33 -5.61
C VAL A 159 7.68 -27.24 -4.87
N SER A 160 6.46 -26.74 -4.63
CA SER A 160 5.30 -27.48 -4.16
C SER A 160 4.28 -27.64 -5.29
N ASP A 161 3.17 -28.31 -5.06
CA ASP A 161 2.16 -28.56 -6.11
C ASP A 161 1.63 -27.27 -6.75
N SER A 162 1.29 -26.25 -5.93
CA SER A 162 0.65 -25.00 -6.38
C SER A 162 1.50 -23.77 -6.16
N SER A 163 2.68 -23.87 -5.53
CA SER A 163 3.54 -22.75 -5.20
C SER A 163 5.01 -23.09 -5.37
N SER A 164 5.87 -22.09 -5.46
CA SER A 164 7.32 -22.25 -5.49
C SER A 164 8.02 -21.15 -4.69
N VAL A 165 9.24 -21.42 -4.28
CA VAL A 165 10.10 -20.48 -3.57
C VAL A 165 11.28 -20.10 -4.44
N VAL A 166 11.50 -18.81 -4.60
CA VAL A 166 12.66 -18.22 -5.27
C VAL A 166 13.60 -17.68 -4.21
N SER A 167 14.87 -18.13 -4.21
CA SER A 167 15.93 -17.49 -3.47
C SER A 167 16.48 -16.33 -4.29
N LEU A 168 16.49 -15.13 -3.68
CA LEU A 168 17.04 -13.94 -4.31
C LEU A 168 18.56 -13.97 -4.30
N LEU A 169 19.20 -13.39 -5.30
CA LEU A 169 20.66 -13.24 -5.37
C LEU A 169 21.25 -12.31 -4.28
N THR A 170 20.39 -11.59 -3.56
CA THR A 170 20.76 -10.80 -2.39
C THR A 170 20.89 -11.63 -1.10
N ASN A 171 20.57 -12.93 -1.17
CA ASN A 171 20.71 -13.83 -0.04
C ASN A 171 22.19 -14.15 0.20
N GLU A 172 22.70 -13.85 1.38
CA GLU A 172 24.09 -14.13 1.77
C GLU A 172 24.42 -15.65 1.84
N LYS A 173 23.37 -16.47 2.00
CA LYS A 173 23.49 -17.95 2.01
C LYS A 173 23.11 -18.55 0.66
N ASN A 174 23.28 -17.80 -0.41
CA ASN A 174 22.86 -18.26 -1.73
C ASN A 174 23.86 -19.29 -2.27
N ASP A 175 23.47 -20.56 -2.19
CA ASP A 175 24.21 -21.68 -2.78
C ASP A 175 23.98 -21.80 -4.31
N SER A 176 23.19 -20.91 -4.88
CA SER A 176 22.88 -20.89 -6.32
C SER A 176 24.08 -20.36 -7.10
N SER A 177 24.97 -21.27 -7.50
CA SER A 177 26.08 -20.96 -8.38
C SER A 177 25.59 -20.68 -9.80
N ILE A 178 25.16 -19.42 -10.07
CA ILE A 178 24.69 -19.04 -11.41
C ILE A 178 25.88 -18.61 -12.26
N ALA A 179 26.10 -19.38 -13.35
CA ALA A 179 27.13 -19.07 -14.31
C ALA A 179 26.72 -17.92 -15.22
N ILE A 180 27.64 -16.95 -15.37
CA ILE A 180 27.42 -15.73 -16.17
C ILE A 180 28.49 -15.60 -17.26
N LYS A 181 28.17 -14.77 -18.25
CA LYS A 181 29.14 -14.29 -19.24
C LYS A 181 29.14 -12.76 -19.28
N ILE A 182 30.33 -12.21 -19.36
CA ILE A 182 30.61 -10.77 -19.46
C ILE A 182 31.09 -10.48 -20.86
N GLN A 183 30.47 -9.53 -21.51
CA GLN A 183 30.90 -9.14 -22.86
C GLN A 183 32.25 -8.41 -22.80
N THR A 184 33.20 -8.84 -23.57
CA THR A 184 34.53 -8.21 -23.73
C THR A 184 34.73 -7.72 -25.18
N LYS A 185 35.80 -7.00 -25.45
CA LYS A 185 36.12 -6.57 -26.82
C LYS A 185 36.38 -7.71 -27.79
N THR A 186 36.85 -8.85 -27.31
CA THR A 186 37.31 -9.97 -28.13
C THR A 186 36.44 -11.23 -27.98
N GLY A 187 35.38 -11.19 -27.17
CA GLY A 187 34.52 -12.35 -26.90
C GLY A 187 33.80 -12.24 -25.57
N PHE A 188 33.85 -13.30 -24.77
CA PHE A 188 33.18 -13.38 -23.46
C PHE A 188 34.15 -13.88 -22.39
N ALA A 189 34.10 -13.24 -21.23
CA ALA A 189 34.63 -13.79 -19.99
C ALA A 189 33.49 -14.50 -19.23
N TYR A 190 33.78 -15.64 -18.62
CA TYR A 190 32.82 -16.43 -17.86
C TYR A 190 33.19 -16.37 -16.39
N GLY A 191 32.18 -16.39 -15.52
CA GLY A 191 32.33 -16.38 -14.07
C GLY A 191 31.07 -16.88 -13.37
N ILE A 192 31.08 -16.87 -12.05
CA ILE A 192 29.97 -17.34 -11.22
C ILE A 192 29.59 -16.24 -10.23
N ILE A 193 28.30 -15.99 -10.08
CA ILE A 193 27.77 -15.13 -9.01
C ILE A 193 27.92 -15.88 -7.70
N VAL A 194 28.71 -15.34 -6.76
CA VAL A 194 29.02 -15.96 -5.49
C VAL A 194 28.42 -15.21 -4.29
N GLY A 195 27.85 -14.03 -4.49
CA GLY A 195 27.27 -13.26 -3.41
C GLY A 195 26.77 -11.90 -3.83
N PHE A 196 26.41 -11.12 -2.80
CA PHE A 196 25.91 -9.75 -2.95
C PHE A 196 26.61 -8.82 -1.94
N ASP A 197 27.17 -7.74 -2.45
CA ASP A 197 27.72 -6.66 -1.66
C ASP A 197 26.57 -5.67 -1.30
N THR A 198 26.20 -5.64 -0.03
CA THR A 198 25.09 -4.81 0.44
C THR A 198 25.43 -3.32 0.48
N GLU A 199 26.73 -2.96 0.67
CA GLU A 199 27.16 -1.56 0.73
C GLU A 199 27.15 -0.95 -0.67
N LYS A 200 27.59 -1.71 -1.68
CA LYS A 200 27.64 -1.26 -3.08
C LYS A 200 26.39 -1.63 -3.87
N SER A 201 25.47 -2.39 -3.25
CA SER A 201 24.27 -2.93 -3.92
C SER A 201 24.61 -3.62 -5.24
N ALA A 202 25.61 -4.50 -5.23
CA ALA A 202 26.17 -5.14 -6.41
C ALA A 202 26.36 -6.66 -6.21
N PHE A 203 26.15 -7.43 -7.28
CA PHE A 203 26.50 -8.86 -7.26
C PHE A 203 28.01 -9.02 -7.32
N ILE A 204 28.53 -10.00 -6.56
CA ILE A 204 29.93 -10.39 -6.56
C ILE A 204 30.09 -11.56 -7.51
N VAL A 205 30.88 -11.37 -8.57
CA VAL A 205 31.25 -12.40 -9.52
C VAL A 205 32.70 -12.80 -9.30
N SER A 206 32.93 -14.10 -9.16
CA SER A 206 34.25 -14.70 -8.95
C SER A 206 34.46 -15.89 -9.89
N GLN A 207 35.56 -16.61 -9.74
CA GLN A 207 35.93 -17.76 -10.56
C GLN A 207 35.94 -17.44 -12.06
N LEU A 208 36.52 -16.27 -12.40
CA LEU A 208 36.62 -15.85 -13.78
C LEU A 208 37.62 -16.73 -14.56
N ASN A 209 37.21 -17.19 -15.76
CA ASN A 209 38.14 -17.89 -16.67
C ASN A 209 39.22 -16.96 -17.21
N THR A 210 38.88 -15.69 -17.39
CA THR A 210 39.81 -14.59 -17.73
C THR A 210 39.25 -13.28 -17.17
N ALA A 211 40.13 -12.38 -16.81
CA ALA A 211 39.76 -11.01 -16.46
C ALA A 211 40.26 -10.00 -17.52
N ASP A 212 40.90 -10.47 -18.54
CA ASP A 212 41.43 -9.62 -19.56
C ASP A 212 40.33 -9.11 -20.51
N GLY A 213 40.35 -7.83 -20.79
CA GLY A 213 39.38 -7.20 -21.67
C GLY A 213 38.00 -6.95 -21.06
N ILE A 214 37.79 -7.22 -19.76
CA ILE A 214 36.59 -6.77 -19.05
C ILE A 214 36.73 -5.26 -18.82
N GLU A 215 35.70 -4.51 -19.15
CA GLU A 215 35.62 -3.07 -18.93
C GLU A 215 34.44 -2.69 -18.04
N GLU A 216 34.53 -1.58 -17.32
CA GLU A 216 33.41 -1.02 -16.60
C GLU A 216 32.27 -0.66 -17.56
N GLY A 217 31.03 -0.94 -17.20
CA GLY A 217 29.84 -0.79 -18.03
C GLY A 217 29.58 -1.97 -18.98
N ALA A 218 30.48 -2.98 -19.07
CA ALA A 218 30.25 -4.16 -19.90
C ALA A 218 28.98 -4.90 -19.47
N THR A 219 28.21 -5.39 -20.45
CA THR A 219 26.97 -6.14 -20.20
C THR A 219 27.26 -7.52 -19.66
N VAL A 220 26.51 -7.91 -18.65
CA VAL A 220 26.58 -9.23 -17.99
C VAL A 220 25.26 -9.95 -18.17
N THR A 221 25.32 -11.18 -18.69
CA THR A 221 24.16 -12.05 -18.90
C THR A 221 24.45 -13.46 -18.35
N THR A 222 23.41 -14.25 -18.16
CA THR A 222 23.59 -15.69 -17.83
C THR A 222 24.23 -16.41 -19.02
N SER A 223 25.07 -17.40 -18.73
CA SER A 223 25.75 -18.19 -19.76
C SER A 223 25.01 -19.45 -20.19
N GLY A 224 23.98 -19.87 -19.41
CA GLY A 224 23.32 -21.17 -19.63
C GLY A 224 24.17 -22.38 -19.24
N LEU A 225 25.34 -22.18 -18.63
CA LEU A 225 26.21 -23.25 -18.15
C LEU A 225 25.88 -23.63 -16.70
N GLY A 226 26.11 -24.87 -16.34
CA GLY A 226 25.86 -25.36 -14.98
C GLY A 226 24.43 -25.84 -14.73
N SER A 227 23.92 -25.62 -13.52
CA SER A 227 22.62 -26.13 -13.08
C SER A 227 21.42 -25.38 -13.67
N TYR A 228 21.64 -24.18 -14.18
CA TYR A 228 20.61 -23.29 -14.72
C TYR A 228 20.84 -23.06 -16.22
N ASN A 229 19.97 -23.65 -17.05
CA ASN A 229 20.16 -23.70 -18.51
C ASN A 229 19.65 -22.44 -19.23
N ALA A 230 19.11 -21.43 -18.52
CA ALA A 230 18.64 -20.21 -19.16
C ALA A 230 19.81 -19.33 -19.57
N GLU A 231 20.01 -19.14 -20.87
CA GLU A 231 21.06 -18.33 -21.46
C GLU A 231 20.55 -16.93 -21.82
N ASN A 232 21.45 -15.95 -21.85
CA ASN A 232 21.19 -14.55 -22.27
C ASN A 232 20.18 -13.80 -21.39
N VAL A 233 19.94 -14.25 -20.17
CA VAL A 233 19.17 -13.46 -19.20
C VAL A 233 20.04 -12.31 -18.69
N LEU A 234 19.53 -11.08 -18.78
CA LEU A 234 20.27 -9.89 -18.34
C LEU A 234 20.48 -9.92 -16.82
N VAL A 235 21.72 -9.84 -16.38
CA VAL A 235 22.11 -9.74 -14.97
C VAL A 235 22.35 -8.28 -14.58
N GLY A 236 23.12 -7.56 -15.41
CA GLY A 236 23.43 -6.18 -15.15
C GLY A 236 24.63 -5.67 -15.93
N GLN A 237 25.37 -4.74 -15.35
CA GLN A 237 26.56 -4.15 -15.93
C GLN A 237 27.72 -4.19 -14.94
N VAL A 238 28.94 -4.36 -15.46
CA VAL A 238 30.16 -4.31 -14.64
C VAL A 238 30.28 -2.94 -13.98
N LEU A 239 30.37 -2.92 -12.67
CA LEU A 239 30.56 -1.71 -11.87
C LEU A 239 32.04 -1.44 -11.62
N SER A 240 32.78 -2.46 -11.22
CA SER A 240 34.23 -2.37 -10.98
C SER A 240 34.88 -3.75 -11.00
N ILE A 241 36.19 -3.75 -11.17
CA ILE A 241 37.01 -4.96 -11.11
C ILE A 241 38.04 -4.76 -9.99
N SER A 242 38.12 -5.71 -9.09
CA SER A 242 39.05 -5.66 -7.93
C SER A 242 39.79 -6.99 -7.75
N ALA A 243 40.88 -6.96 -6.98
CA ALA A 243 41.46 -8.19 -6.49
C ALA A 243 40.51 -8.84 -5.47
N GLY A 244 40.27 -10.14 -5.60
CA GLY A 244 39.46 -10.90 -4.67
C GLY A 244 40.06 -10.95 -3.27
N LYS A 245 39.31 -11.48 -2.31
CA LYS A 245 39.71 -11.59 -0.90
C LYS A 245 41.04 -12.35 -0.75
N ASP A 246 41.33 -13.27 -1.62
CA ASP A 246 42.55 -14.11 -1.61
C ASP A 246 43.72 -13.49 -2.40
N GLN A 247 43.53 -12.29 -2.96
CA GLN A 247 44.51 -11.57 -3.82
C GLN A 247 45.02 -12.36 -5.08
N LEU A 248 44.62 -13.60 -5.22
CA LEU A 248 45.00 -14.50 -6.31
C LEU A 248 44.00 -14.46 -7.47
N ASN A 249 42.72 -14.24 -7.14
CA ASN A 249 41.63 -14.19 -8.10
C ASN A 249 41.09 -12.77 -8.25
N LYS A 250 40.68 -12.37 -9.43
CA LYS A 250 39.97 -11.12 -9.65
C LYS A 250 38.47 -11.32 -9.37
N GLU A 251 37.86 -10.34 -8.75
CA GLU A 251 36.40 -10.26 -8.53
C GLU A 251 35.84 -9.09 -9.34
N VAL A 252 34.65 -9.32 -9.89
CA VAL A 252 33.90 -8.30 -10.63
C VAL A 252 32.64 -7.98 -9.85
N LEU A 253 32.42 -6.70 -9.57
CA LEU A 253 31.17 -6.22 -9.05
C LEU A 253 30.25 -5.87 -10.21
N VAL A 254 29.02 -6.36 -10.16
CA VAL A 254 28.02 -6.18 -11.20
C VAL A 254 26.82 -5.46 -10.59
N LYS A 255 26.51 -4.27 -11.13
CA LYS A 255 25.31 -3.54 -10.78
C LYS A 255 24.09 -4.27 -11.35
N PRO A 256 23.10 -4.69 -10.53
CA PRO A 256 21.90 -5.34 -11.00
C PRO A 256 21.14 -4.51 -12.05
N ALA A 257 20.61 -5.17 -13.07
CA ALA A 257 19.66 -4.55 -14.00
C ALA A 257 18.27 -4.42 -13.40
N ALA A 258 17.89 -5.39 -12.54
CA ALA A 258 16.60 -5.41 -11.87
C ALA A 258 16.57 -4.51 -10.64
N ASP A 259 15.44 -3.86 -10.40
CA ASP A 259 15.14 -3.30 -9.09
C ASP A 259 14.67 -4.43 -8.16
N LEU A 260 15.45 -4.68 -7.10
CA LEU A 260 15.23 -5.76 -6.15
C LEU A 260 14.37 -5.34 -4.94
N SER A 261 13.98 -4.06 -4.87
CA SER A 261 13.21 -3.50 -3.75
C SER A 261 11.73 -3.83 -3.82
N ASP A 262 11.13 -3.72 -5.01
CA ASP A 262 9.70 -3.98 -5.24
C ASP A 262 9.52 -5.01 -6.37
N ILE A 263 9.18 -6.24 -5.97
CA ILE A 263 8.99 -7.38 -6.88
C ILE A 263 7.59 -7.93 -6.62
N GLN A 264 6.66 -7.68 -7.53
CA GLN A 264 5.27 -8.16 -7.46
C GLN A 264 5.00 -9.31 -8.42
N ALA A 265 5.66 -9.31 -9.58
CA ALA A 265 5.53 -10.34 -10.59
C ALA A 265 6.91 -10.83 -11.05
N VAL A 266 6.98 -12.12 -11.36
CA VAL A 266 8.20 -12.82 -11.73
C VAL A 266 7.96 -13.64 -13.00
N LEU A 267 8.93 -13.64 -13.90
CA LEU A 267 8.99 -14.56 -15.02
C LEU A 267 10.01 -15.67 -14.71
N LEU A 268 9.55 -16.89 -14.59
CA LEU A 268 10.39 -18.06 -14.44
C LEU A 268 10.82 -18.56 -15.83
N VAL A 269 12.12 -18.75 -16.03
CA VAL A 269 12.67 -19.12 -17.34
C VAL A 269 13.60 -20.33 -17.26
N ARG A 270 13.52 -21.20 -18.27
CA ARG A 270 14.41 -22.33 -18.51
C ARG A 270 14.45 -22.62 -20.02
N ASN A 271 15.62 -22.92 -20.56
CA ASN A 271 15.80 -23.46 -21.91
C ASN A 271 15.49 -24.94 -21.95
#